data_dc802eb7fa5ee7614978e77880e2167f
#
_entry.id   dc802eb7fa5ee7614978e77880e2167f
#
_cell.length_a   1.000
_cell.length_b   1.000
_cell.length_c   1.000
_cell.angle_alpha   90.00
_cell.angle_beta   90.00
_cell.angle_gamma   90.00
#
_symmetry.space_group_name_H-M   'P 1'
#
loop_
_entity.id
_entity.type
_entity.pdbx_description
1 polymer ?
#
loop_
_entity_poly.entity_id
_entity_poly.type
_entity_poly.pdbx_seq_one_letter_code
_entity_poly.pdbx_strand_id
1 'polypeptide(L)'
;SEDFKKITEVFDKAVAELRAAGAEIVDPILIPKLKELIAKRAGSPTGGEESFDVYFGRSANPPFKSREEATRSPDFAKVVRRSQDRWTRSSDATRHYEYLKAQDELMINLLKVMADNQLDAIVHKAVEHQPTLISQGVNPPYVDQKGAPHLNTFLVFVPTIVVPAGFTSDNLPAGISFLGRPYDDGTVIKLAYSYEQATHHRRPPASTTPL
;
A
#
# COMPACT_ATOMS: atom_id res chain seq x y z
N SER A 1 -1.82 18.43 5.71
CA SER A 1 -1.33 18.26 7.10
C SER A 1 0.19 18.40 7.13
N GLU A 2 0.75 18.65 8.30
CA GLU A 2 2.20 18.75 8.48
C GLU A 2 2.92 17.44 8.15
N ASP A 3 2.34 16.32 8.57
CA ASP A 3 2.87 14.98 8.26
C ASP A 3 2.99 14.74 6.75
N PHE A 4 1.98 15.17 5.99
CA PHE A 4 2.00 15.04 4.53
C PHE A 4 3.12 15.87 3.90
N LYS A 5 3.39 17.07 4.40
CA LYS A 5 4.49 17.92 3.91
C LYS A 5 5.84 17.26 4.16
N LYS A 6 6.10 16.76 5.36
CA LYS A 6 7.36 16.08 5.70
C LYS A 6 7.66 14.90 4.79
N ILE A 7 6.64 14.08 4.49
CA ILE A 7 6.80 12.97 3.53
C ILE A 7 6.99 13.50 2.11
N THR A 8 6.31 14.58 1.73
CA THR A 8 6.49 15.19 0.40
C THR A 8 7.91 15.69 0.20
N GLU A 9 8.50 16.36 1.18
CA GLU A 9 9.89 16.87 1.14
C GLU A 9 10.89 15.72 0.90
N VAL A 10 10.71 14.57 1.57
CA VAL A 10 11.55 13.39 1.33
C VAL A 10 11.38 12.86 -0.08
N PHE A 11 10.13 12.81 -0.57
CA PHE A 11 9.83 12.34 -1.92
C PHE A 11 10.39 13.27 -3.00
N ASP A 12 10.26 14.58 -2.84
CA ASP A 12 10.78 15.57 -3.80
C ASP A 12 12.31 15.50 -3.88
N LYS A 13 12.97 15.29 -2.73
CA LYS A 13 14.40 15.02 -2.69
C LYS A 13 14.75 13.73 -3.43
N ALA A 14 14.01 12.65 -3.22
CA ALA A 14 14.23 11.37 -3.90
C ALA A 14 14.07 11.49 -5.43
N VAL A 15 13.10 12.28 -5.90
CA VAL A 15 12.94 12.58 -7.34
C VAL A 15 14.12 13.37 -7.87
N ALA A 16 14.65 14.33 -7.11
CA ALA A 16 15.87 15.07 -7.50
C ALA A 16 17.11 14.15 -7.56
N GLU A 17 17.23 13.21 -6.65
CA GLU A 17 18.31 12.20 -6.63
C GLU A 17 18.21 11.25 -7.84
N LEU A 18 16.99 10.82 -8.22
CA LEU A 18 16.79 10.04 -9.45
C LEU A 18 17.28 10.80 -10.69
N ARG A 19 16.95 12.09 -10.82
CA ARG A 19 17.46 12.93 -11.92
C ARG A 19 18.98 13.02 -11.90
N ALA A 20 19.56 13.23 -10.73
CA ALA A 20 21.02 13.29 -10.58
C ALA A 20 21.71 11.95 -10.93
N ALA A 21 21.04 10.84 -10.70
CA ALA A 21 21.49 9.50 -11.09
C ALA A 21 21.26 9.18 -12.59
N GLY A 22 20.72 10.12 -13.37
CA GLY A 22 20.53 9.98 -14.81
C GLY A 22 19.16 9.51 -15.26
N ALA A 23 18.18 9.42 -14.36
CA ALA A 23 16.80 9.08 -14.75
C ALA A 23 16.12 10.27 -15.44
N GLU A 24 15.45 10.00 -16.55
CA GLU A 24 14.53 10.95 -17.18
C GLU A 24 13.18 10.90 -16.42
N ILE A 25 12.77 12.04 -15.89
CA ILE A 25 11.53 12.17 -15.09
C ILE A 25 10.46 12.89 -15.89
N VAL A 26 9.39 12.18 -16.22
CA VAL A 26 8.20 12.73 -16.85
C VAL A 26 7.21 13.11 -15.75
N ASP A 27 6.98 14.40 -15.56
CA ASP A 27 6.09 14.96 -14.52
C ASP A 27 5.48 16.28 -15.02
N PRO A 28 4.16 16.47 -15.00
CA PRO A 28 3.16 15.55 -14.44
C PRO A 28 2.74 14.42 -15.39
N ILE A 29 2.40 13.26 -14.81
CA ILE A 29 1.61 12.24 -15.48
C ILE A 29 0.21 12.19 -14.88
N LEU A 30 -0.81 11.98 -15.71
CA LEU A 30 -2.20 11.89 -15.28
C LEU A 30 -2.79 10.55 -15.68
N ILE A 31 -3.14 9.73 -14.69
CA ILE A 31 -3.88 8.49 -14.91
C ILE A 31 -5.38 8.83 -14.96
N PRO A 32 -6.07 8.59 -16.08
CA PRO A 32 -7.48 8.93 -16.21
C PRO A 32 -8.34 8.29 -15.13
N LYS A 33 -9.26 9.04 -14.56
CA LYS A 33 -10.22 8.59 -13.55
C LYS A 33 -9.59 7.96 -12.28
N LEU A 34 -8.32 8.17 -11.99
CA LEU A 34 -7.60 7.52 -10.89
C LEU A 34 -8.36 7.58 -9.56
N LYS A 35 -8.79 8.78 -9.16
CA LYS A 35 -9.51 9.00 -7.89
C LYS A 35 -10.84 8.25 -7.84
N GLU A 36 -11.60 8.27 -8.93
CA GLU A 36 -12.89 7.59 -9.06
C GLU A 36 -12.74 6.08 -8.98
N LEU A 37 -11.78 5.54 -9.74
CA LEU A 37 -11.52 4.10 -9.78
C LEU A 37 -11.03 3.57 -8.44
N ILE A 38 -10.07 4.24 -7.81
CA ILE A 38 -9.58 3.85 -6.46
C ILE A 38 -10.69 3.89 -5.41
N ALA A 39 -11.67 4.80 -5.51
CA ALA A 39 -12.80 4.86 -4.59
C ALA A 39 -13.64 3.57 -4.62
N LYS A 40 -13.68 2.82 -5.74
CA LYS A 40 -14.35 1.53 -5.85
C LYS A 40 -13.70 0.42 -5.00
N ARG A 41 -12.52 0.64 -4.44
CA ARG A 41 -11.87 -0.27 -3.49
C ARG A 41 -12.76 -0.68 -2.32
N ALA A 42 -13.74 0.13 -1.95
CA ALA A 42 -14.73 -0.23 -0.94
C ALA A 42 -15.56 -1.48 -1.29
N GLY A 43 -15.58 -1.89 -2.57
CA GLY A 43 -16.19 -3.13 -3.05
C GLY A 43 -15.26 -4.35 -3.02
N SER A 44 -14.00 -4.18 -2.60
CA SER A 44 -13.09 -5.31 -2.39
C SER A 44 -13.71 -6.33 -1.44
N PRO A 45 -13.60 -7.66 -1.73
CA PRO A 45 -14.12 -8.66 -0.83
C PRO A 45 -13.44 -8.53 0.52
N THR A 46 -14.25 -8.34 1.54
CA THR A 46 -13.79 -8.55 2.91
C THR A 46 -13.96 -10.03 3.19
N GLY A 47 -12.92 -10.72 3.63
CA GLY A 47 -12.93 -12.16 3.85
C GLY A 47 -14.29 -12.67 4.33
N GLY A 48 -14.90 -13.54 3.54
CA GLY A 48 -16.19 -14.15 3.83
C GLY A 48 -16.03 -15.48 4.55
N GLU A 49 -17.13 -16.21 4.68
CA GLU A 49 -17.13 -17.56 5.26
C GLU A 49 -16.18 -18.50 4.52
N GLU A 50 -16.19 -18.44 3.18
CA GLU A 50 -15.27 -19.21 2.34
C GLU A 50 -13.79 -18.97 2.69
N SER A 51 -13.37 -17.72 2.92
CA SER A 51 -11.99 -17.41 3.31
C SER A 51 -11.67 -17.94 4.70
N PHE A 52 -12.64 -17.94 5.61
CA PHE A 52 -12.52 -18.53 6.94
C PHE A 52 -12.31 -20.03 6.82
N ASP A 53 -13.15 -20.71 6.06
CA ASP A 53 -13.11 -22.16 5.86
C ASP A 53 -11.81 -22.61 5.20
N VAL A 54 -11.33 -21.89 4.18
CA VAL A 54 -10.04 -22.17 3.52
C VAL A 54 -8.87 -22.04 4.49
N TYR A 55 -8.89 -21.04 5.36
CA TYR A 55 -7.80 -20.78 6.31
C TYR A 55 -7.83 -21.76 7.49
N PHE A 56 -8.96 -21.85 8.18
CA PHE A 56 -9.08 -22.67 9.39
C PHE A 56 -9.37 -24.15 9.11
N GLY A 57 -9.98 -24.48 7.97
CA GLY A 57 -10.22 -25.86 7.54
C GLY A 57 -8.93 -26.69 7.31
N ARG A 58 -7.77 -26.02 7.23
CA ARG A 58 -6.47 -26.70 7.19
C ARG A 58 -5.94 -27.11 8.55
N SER A 59 -6.55 -26.64 9.63
CA SER A 59 -6.16 -26.95 11.00
C SER A 59 -6.92 -28.17 11.53
N ALA A 60 -6.23 -29.10 12.15
CA ALA A 60 -6.88 -30.22 12.84
C ALA A 60 -7.71 -29.74 14.05
N ASN A 61 -7.32 -28.65 14.69
CA ASN A 61 -7.98 -28.04 15.83
C ASN A 61 -8.12 -26.53 15.62
N PRO A 62 -9.08 -26.08 14.78
CA PRO A 62 -9.31 -24.66 14.60
C PRO A 62 -9.87 -24.03 15.89
N PRO A 63 -9.46 -22.78 16.22
CA PRO A 63 -9.95 -22.11 17.43
C PRO A 63 -11.44 -21.85 17.38
N PHE A 64 -12.04 -21.78 16.20
CA PHE A 64 -13.46 -21.61 15.93
C PHE A 64 -13.86 -22.47 14.73
N LYS A 65 -15.08 -22.96 14.73
CA LYS A 65 -15.63 -23.80 13.64
C LYS A 65 -16.26 -22.98 12.52
N SER A 66 -16.62 -21.74 12.81
CA SER A 66 -17.19 -20.81 11.82
C SER A 66 -16.83 -19.36 12.16
N ARG A 67 -16.97 -18.49 11.16
CA ARG A 67 -16.83 -17.04 11.35
C ARG A 67 -17.87 -16.50 12.33
N GLU A 68 -19.09 -17.03 12.30
CA GLU A 68 -20.14 -16.66 13.22
C GLU A 68 -19.76 -16.99 14.66
N GLU A 69 -19.24 -18.18 14.92
CA GLU A 69 -18.74 -18.57 16.24
C GLU A 69 -17.61 -17.63 16.70
N ALA A 70 -16.66 -17.31 15.84
CA ALA A 70 -15.56 -16.40 16.14
C ALA A 70 -16.07 -15.00 16.54
N THR A 71 -17.07 -14.47 15.83
CA THR A 71 -17.63 -13.14 16.14
C THR A 71 -18.45 -13.10 17.43
N ARG A 72 -18.94 -14.25 17.91
CA ARG A 72 -19.63 -14.37 19.21
C ARG A 72 -18.67 -14.58 20.39
N SER A 73 -17.40 -14.82 20.12
CA SER A 73 -16.41 -15.02 21.17
C SER A 73 -16.26 -13.76 22.05
N PRO A 74 -16.10 -13.89 23.37
CA PRO A 74 -15.75 -12.77 24.24
C PRO A 74 -14.48 -12.02 23.84
N ASP A 75 -13.55 -12.71 23.16
CA ASP A 75 -12.33 -12.11 22.68
C ASP A 75 -12.53 -11.23 21.44
N PHE A 76 -13.62 -11.44 20.70
CA PHE A 76 -13.96 -10.59 19.56
C PHE A 76 -14.22 -9.13 19.97
N ALA A 77 -14.81 -8.91 21.14
CA ALA A 77 -15.01 -7.56 21.68
C ALA A 77 -13.69 -6.81 21.98
N LYS A 78 -12.59 -7.55 22.17
CA LYS A 78 -11.25 -6.99 22.41
C LYS A 78 -10.50 -6.63 21.11
N VAL A 79 -11.01 -7.08 19.96
CA VAL A 79 -10.43 -6.77 18.65
C VAL A 79 -10.72 -5.31 18.30
N VAL A 80 -9.78 -4.63 17.66
CA VAL A 80 -9.96 -3.22 17.22
C VAL A 80 -11.21 -3.10 16.35
N ARG A 81 -12.01 -2.07 16.60
CA ARG A 81 -13.31 -1.85 15.96
C ARG A 81 -13.27 -1.97 14.44
N ARG A 82 -12.25 -1.42 13.79
CA ARG A 82 -12.09 -1.53 12.33
C ARG A 82 -12.03 -2.99 11.84
N SER A 83 -11.40 -3.87 12.61
CA SER A 83 -11.35 -5.30 12.30
C SER A 83 -12.70 -5.96 12.57
N GLN A 84 -13.40 -5.58 13.64
CA GLN A 84 -14.76 -6.03 13.89
C GLN A 84 -15.69 -5.67 12.73
N ASP A 85 -15.69 -4.40 12.30
CA ASP A 85 -16.50 -3.92 11.17
C ASP A 85 -16.20 -4.68 9.89
N ARG A 86 -14.94 -5.04 9.66
CA ARG A 86 -14.54 -5.85 8.50
C ARG A 86 -15.10 -7.28 8.58
N TRP A 87 -15.07 -7.89 9.75
CA TRP A 87 -15.56 -9.24 9.97
C TRP A 87 -17.09 -9.35 9.91
N THR A 88 -17.80 -8.32 10.33
CA THR A 88 -19.28 -8.30 10.37
C THR A 88 -19.92 -7.78 9.09
N ARG A 89 -19.12 -7.18 8.17
CA ARG A 89 -19.64 -6.63 6.91
C ARG A 89 -20.14 -7.75 5.99
N SER A 90 -21.38 -7.62 5.51
CA SER A 90 -21.93 -8.48 4.48
C SER A 90 -21.25 -8.27 3.12
N SER A 91 -21.15 -9.33 2.33
CA SER A 91 -20.73 -9.23 0.93
C SER A 91 -21.82 -8.57 0.09
N ASP A 92 -21.41 -7.74 -0.87
CA ASP A 92 -22.28 -7.08 -1.85
C ASP A 92 -21.74 -7.41 -3.25
N ALA A 93 -22.43 -8.31 -3.94
CA ALA A 93 -22.01 -8.81 -5.25
C ALA A 93 -21.94 -7.69 -6.30
N THR A 94 -22.85 -6.72 -6.27
CA THR A 94 -22.85 -5.59 -7.20
C THR A 94 -21.64 -4.71 -7.00
N ARG A 95 -21.36 -4.35 -5.76
CA ARG A 95 -20.17 -3.54 -5.41
C ARG A 95 -18.87 -4.30 -5.70
N HIS A 96 -18.86 -5.61 -5.51
CA HIS A 96 -17.71 -6.44 -5.86
C HIS A 96 -17.48 -6.47 -7.38
N TYR A 97 -18.53 -6.61 -8.16
CA TYR A 97 -18.42 -6.53 -9.62
C TYR A 97 -17.89 -5.17 -10.10
N GLU A 98 -18.41 -4.07 -9.54
CA GLU A 98 -17.89 -2.72 -9.84
C GLU A 98 -16.42 -2.55 -9.46
N TYR A 99 -15.99 -3.16 -8.35
CA TYR A 99 -14.59 -3.17 -7.95
C TYR A 99 -13.71 -3.89 -8.99
N LEU A 100 -14.11 -5.08 -9.46
CA LEU A 100 -13.36 -5.81 -10.48
C LEU A 100 -13.26 -5.02 -11.80
N LYS A 101 -14.36 -4.44 -12.25
CA LYS A 101 -14.34 -3.56 -13.45
C LYS A 101 -13.41 -2.37 -13.28
N ALA A 102 -13.42 -1.76 -12.11
CA ALA A 102 -12.54 -0.62 -11.83
C ALA A 102 -11.05 -1.01 -11.78
N GLN A 103 -10.73 -2.24 -11.33
CA GLN A 103 -9.36 -2.77 -11.42
C GLN A 103 -8.92 -2.91 -12.88
N ASP A 104 -9.75 -3.49 -13.72
CA ASP A 104 -9.45 -3.69 -15.14
C ASP A 104 -9.27 -2.32 -15.86
N GLU A 105 -10.19 -1.38 -15.64
CA GLU A 105 -10.10 -0.03 -16.23
C GLU A 105 -8.85 0.72 -15.75
N LEU A 106 -8.52 0.61 -14.46
CA LEU A 106 -7.32 1.25 -13.92
C LEU A 106 -6.04 0.65 -14.52
N MET A 107 -5.99 -0.69 -14.68
CA MET A 107 -4.86 -1.36 -15.31
C MET A 107 -4.67 -0.87 -16.75
N ILE A 108 -5.74 -0.81 -17.54
CA ILE A 108 -5.69 -0.30 -18.91
C ILE A 108 -5.19 1.15 -18.94
N ASN A 109 -5.73 2.02 -18.09
CA ASN A 109 -5.33 3.42 -18.02
C ASN A 109 -3.87 3.59 -17.62
N LEU A 110 -3.40 2.79 -16.65
CA LEU A 110 -2.01 2.79 -16.20
C LEU A 110 -1.06 2.40 -17.36
N LEU A 111 -1.33 1.27 -18.00
CA LEU A 111 -0.50 0.76 -19.08
C LEU A 111 -0.48 1.71 -20.27
N LYS A 112 -1.63 2.33 -20.57
CA LYS A 112 -1.71 3.36 -21.62
C LYS A 112 -0.82 4.56 -21.28
N VAL A 113 -0.89 5.09 -20.07
CA VAL A 113 -0.04 6.22 -19.64
C VAL A 113 1.44 5.85 -19.71
N MET A 114 1.81 4.64 -19.28
CA MET A 114 3.18 4.16 -19.37
C MET A 114 3.66 4.03 -20.82
N ALA A 115 2.81 3.56 -21.72
CA ALA A 115 3.13 3.43 -23.14
C ALA A 115 3.23 4.79 -23.85
N ASP A 116 2.24 5.66 -23.66
CA ASP A 116 2.18 6.98 -24.30
C ASP A 116 3.38 7.87 -23.92
N ASN A 117 3.92 7.69 -22.71
CA ASN A 117 5.05 8.46 -22.18
C ASN A 117 6.36 7.66 -22.16
N GLN A 118 6.39 6.46 -22.72
CA GLN A 118 7.58 5.58 -22.78
C GLN A 118 8.23 5.33 -21.41
N LEU A 119 7.41 5.17 -20.35
CA LEU A 119 7.89 5.00 -18.98
C LEU A 119 8.35 3.56 -18.73
N ASP A 120 9.49 3.38 -18.07
CA ASP A 120 9.93 2.10 -17.53
C ASP A 120 9.23 1.76 -16.24
N ALA A 121 8.96 2.74 -15.37
CA ALA A 121 8.22 2.59 -14.13
C ALA A 121 7.50 3.90 -13.76
N ILE A 122 6.54 3.80 -12.85
CA ILE A 122 5.94 4.94 -12.16
C ILE A 122 6.48 4.98 -10.73
N VAL A 123 6.97 6.14 -10.31
CA VAL A 123 7.41 6.35 -8.93
C VAL A 123 6.35 7.12 -8.14
N HIS A 124 6.17 6.72 -6.89
CA HIS A 124 5.29 7.41 -5.97
C HIS A 124 5.76 7.25 -4.52
N LYS A 125 5.19 8.02 -3.61
CA LYS A 125 5.45 7.89 -2.18
C LYS A 125 5.06 6.50 -1.69
N ALA A 126 5.90 5.85 -0.90
CA ALA A 126 5.55 4.57 -0.27
C ALA A 126 4.41 4.75 0.74
N VAL A 127 4.39 5.89 1.44
CA VAL A 127 3.31 6.35 2.33
C VAL A 127 3.12 7.85 2.14
N GLU A 128 1.91 8.35 2.39
CA GLU A 128 1.60 9.78 2.24
C GLU A 128 1.69 10.56 3.56
N HIS A 129 1.64 9.86 4.68
CA HIS A 129 1.66 10.41 6.03
C HIS A 129 2.59 9.61 6.93
N GLN A 130 3.05 10.25 8.00
CA GLN A 130 3.76 9.55 9.06
C GLN A 130 2.84 8.54 9.77
N PRO A 131 3.39 7.48 10.40
CA PRO A 131 2.59 6.50 11.11
C PRO A 131 1.86 7.13 12.30
N THR A 132 0.65 6.65 12.56
CA THR A 132 -0.09 7.02 13.77
C THR A 132 0.63 6.48 15.02
N LEU A 133 0.67 7.27 16.08
CA LEU A 133 1.23 6.81 17.37
C LEU A 133 0.46 5.58 17.87
N ILE A 134 1.17 4.60 18.42
CA ILE A 134 0.57 3.36 18.94
C ILE A 134 -0.53 3.67 19.95
N SER A 135 -0.30 4.61 20.87
CA SER A 135 -1.29 5.03 21.86
C SER A 135 -2.59 5.56 21.25
N GLN A 136 -2.51 6.22 20.11
CA GLN A 136 -3.67 6.75 19.38
C GLN A 136 -4.36 5.68 18.52
N GLY A 137 -3.62 4.67 18.08
CA GLY A 137 -4.17 3.57 17.27
C GLY A 137 -4.89 2.50 18.10
N VAL A 138 -4.55 2.35 19.38
CA VAL A 138 -5.08 1.30 20.26
C VAL A 138 -6.02 1.80 21.36
N ASN A 139 -6.04 3.11 21.62
CA ASN A 139 -6.91 3.72 22.63
C ASN A 139 -7.97 4.63 22.00
N PRO A 140 -9.19 4.70 22.55
CA PRO A 140 -10.21 5.66 22.11
C PRO A 140 -9.80 7.13 22.39
N PRO A 141 -10.18 8.07 21.51
CA PRO A 141 -10.75 7.85 20.19
C PRO A 141 -9.70 7.29 19.23
N TYR A 142 -10.01 6.19 18.57
CA TYR A 142 -9.06 5.54 17.64
C TYR A 142 -8.73 6.44 16.47
N VAL A 143 -7.43 6.63 16.23
CA VAL A 143 -6.93 7.33 15.04
C VAL A 143 -6.44 6.31 14.03
N ASP A 144 -7.14 6.22 12.91
CA ASP A 144 -6.71 5.36 11.81
C ASP A 144 -5.41 5.86 11.19
N GLN A 145 -4.54 4.92 10.80
CA GLN A 145 -3.39 5.23 9.98
C GLN A 145 -3.87 5.76 8.62
N LYS A 146 -3.38 6.94 8.26
CA LYS A 146 -3.70 7.63 7.00
C LYS A 146 -2.63 7.36 5.96
N GLY A 147 -3.02 7.52 4.69
CA GLY A 147 -2.08 7.70 3.59
C GLY A 147 -1.30 6.47 3.15
N ALA A 148 -1.85 5.26 3.28
CA ALA A 148 -1.32 4.14 2.51
C ALA A 148 -1.69 4.32 1.03
N PRO A 149 -0.73 4.26 0.08
CA PRO A 149 -1.05 4.34 -1.34
C PRO A 149 -1.95 3.19 -1.75
N HIS A 150 -3.17 3.51 -2.13
CA HIS A 150 -4.16 2.49 -2.50
C HIS A 150 -3.90 1.90 -3.89
N LEU A 151 -3.08 2.55 -4.69
CA LEU A 151 -2.71 2.10 -6.02
C LEU A 151 -2.14 0.66 -5.99
N ASN A 152 -1.15 0.41 -5.15
CA ASN A 152 -0.50 -0.89 -5.03
C ASN A 152 -1.42 -2.01 -4.52
N THR A 153 -2.37 -1.65 -3.64
CA THR A 153 -3.35 -2.62 -3.09
C THR A 153 -4.55 -2.84 -4.01
N PHE A 154 -4.77 -1.95 -4.96
CA PHE A 154 -5.87 -2.01 -5.91
C PHE A 154 -5.48 -2.78 -7.19
N LEU A 155 -4.26 -2.55 -7.68
CA LEU A 155 -3.74 -3.24 -8.85
C LEU A 155 -3.09 -4.58 -8.45
N VAL A 156 -3.70 -5.66 -8.90
CA VAL A 156 -3.14 -7.02 -8.77
C VAL A 156 -2.23 -7.29 -9.97
N PHE A 157 -1.18 -8.09 -9.79
CA PHE A 157 -0.22 -8.46 -10.84
C PHE A 157 0.68 -7.33 -11.36
N VAL A 158 0.79 -6.25 -10.61
CA VAL A 158 1.73 -5.16 -10.91
C VAL A 158 2.86 -5.21 -9.88
N PRO A 159 4.09 -5.50 -10.29
CA PRO A 159 5.22 -5.53 -9.38
C PRO A 159 5.48 -4.12 -8.83
N THR A 160 5.64 -4.05 -7.53
CA THR A 160 5.99 -2.81 -6.83
C THR A 160 7.06 -3.11 -5.79
N ILE A 161 8.12 -2.33 -5.80
CA ILE A 161 9.20 -2.40 -4.82
C ILE A 161 9.35 -1.07 -4.11
N VAL A 162 9.60 -1.12 -2.82
CA VAL A 162 9.85 0.06 -1.98
C VAL A 162 11.30 0.03 -1.50
N VAL A 163 11.97 1.16 -1.63
CA VAL A 163 13.30 1.36 -1.07
C VAL A 163 13.35 2.60 -0.18
N PRO A 164 14.29 2.68 0.79
CA PRO A 164 14.46 3.86 1.61
C PRO A 164 14.75 5.10 0.76
N ALA A 165 14.01 6.18 0.98
CA ALA A 165 14.20 7.47 0.33
C ALA A 165 14.80 8.53 1.27
N GLY A 166 14.98 8.20 2.53
CA GLY A 166 15.53 9.10 3.55
C GLY A 166 14.69 9.16 4.81
N PHE A 167 14.86 10.25 5.54
CA PHE A 167 14.20 10.49 6.82
C PHE A 167 13.55 11.86 6.82
N THR A 168 12.39 11.95 7.45
CA THR A 168 11.70 13.22 7.67
C THR A 168 12.47 14.11 8.66
N SER A 169 12.08 15.38 8.79
CA SER A 169 12.72 16.35 9.70
C SER A 169 12.70 15.90 11.16
N ASP A 170 11.75 15.07 11.56
CA ASP A 170 11.65 14.43 12.88
C ASP A 170 12.20 12.99 12.91
N ASN A 171 13.04 12.65 11.94
CA ASN A 171 13.82 11.42 11.92
C ASN A 171 13.02 10.13 11.76
N LEU A 172 11.84 10.16 11.12
CA LEU A 172 11.10 8.99 10.75
C LEU A 172 11.45 8.55 9.32
N PRO A 173 11.65 7.24 9.06
CA PRO A 173 12.01 6.75 7.73
C PRO A 173 10.84 6.92 6.75
N ALA A 174 11.17 7.27 5.52
CA ALA A 174 10.24 7.29 4.40
C ALA A 174 10.83 6.56 3.19
N GLY A 175 9.96 6.05 2.34
CA GLY A 175 10.34 5.27 1.16
C GLY A 175 9.76 5.83 -0.13
N ILE A 176 10.42 5.46 -1.23
CA ILE A 176 9.93 5.63 -2.59
C ILE A 176 9.54 4.27 -3.17
N SER A 177 8.42 4.22 -3.87
CA SER A 177 7.94 3.02 -4.56
C SER A 177 8.22 3.12 -6.05
N PHE A 178 8.67 2.02 -6.64
CA PHE A 178 8.76 1.81 -8.07
C PHE A 178 7.69 0.81 -8.48
N LEU A 179 6.80 1.20 -9.35
CA LEU A 179 5.70 0.39 -9.86
C LEU A 179 5.93 0.13 -11.34
N GLY A 180 6.00 -1.14 -11.72
CA GLY A 180 6.28 -1.59 -13.08
C GLY A 180 5.05 -2.07 -13.83
N ARG A 181 5.26 -2.65 -15.01
CA ARG A 181 4.23 -3.35 -15.78
C ARG A 181 3.98 -4.75 -15.20
N PRO A 182 2.83 -5.37 -15.46
CA PRO A 182 2.59 -6.75 -15.04
C PRO A 182 3.74 -7.68 -15.47
N TYR A 183 4.20 -8.50 -14.51
CA TYR A 183 5.28 -9.49 -14.70
C TYR A 183 6.67 -8.91 -15.03
N ASP A 184 6.88 -7.61 -14.88
CA ASP A 184 8.17 -6.95 -15.12
C ASP A 184 8.94 -6.68 -13.81
N ASP A 185 9.02 -7.70 -12.97
CA ASP A 185 9.70 -7.68 -11.67
C ASP A 185 11.19 -7.31 -11.83
N GLY A 186 11.81 -7.82 -12.88
CA GLY A 186 13.24 -7.57 -13.17
C GLY A 186 13.55 -6.08 -13.35
N THR A 187 12.69 -5.34 -14.03
CA THR A 187 12.86 -3.90 -14.24
C THR A 187 12.74 -3.13 -12.93
N VAL A 188 11.69 -3.40 -12.13
CA VAL A 188 11.51 -2.66 -10.87
C VAL A 188 12.64 -2.96 -9.85
N ILE A 189 13.13 -4.21 -9.80
CA ILE A 189 14.27 -4.59 -8.95
C ILE A 189 15.53 -3.83 -9.42
N LYS A 190 15.81 -3.79 -10.72
CA LYS A 190 16.96 -3.07 -11.28
C LYS A 190 16.93 -1.58 -10.95
N LEU A 191 15.77 -0.92 -11.13
CA LEU A 191 15.60 0.51 -10.84
C LEU A 191 15.78 0.79 -9.35
N ALA A 192 15.14 0.00 -8.50
CA ALA A 192 15.23 0.12 -7.04
C ALA A 192 16.67 -0.09 -6.53
N TYR A 193 17.35 -1.12 -7.04
CA TYR A 193 18.75 -1.38 -6.71
C TYR A 193 19.65 -0.22 -7.16
N SER A 194 19.48 0.28 -8.38
CA SER A 194 20.26 1.41 -8.89
C SER A 194 20.09 2.67 -8.04
N TYR A 195 18.86 2.96 -7.60
CA TYR A 195 18.57 4.07 -6.70
C TYR A 195 19.20 3.87 -5.32
N GLU A 196 19.07 2.67 -4.73
CA GLU A 196 19.69 2.36 -3.43
C GLU A 196 21.20 2.50 -3.47
N GLN A 197 21.87 2.02 -4.54
CA GLN A 197 23.31 2.13 -4.71
C GLN A 197 23.78 3.57 -4.91
N ALA A 198 22.97 4.42 -5.51
CA ALA A 198 23.28 5.83 -5.70
C ALA A 198 23.09 6.68 -4.43
N THR A 199 22.22 6.25 -3.50
CA THR A 199 21.78 7.11 -2.40
C THR A 199 22.14 6.61 -0.99
N HIS A 200 22.19 5.30 -0.79
CA HIS A 200 22.53 4.67 0.50
C HIS A 200 21.74 5.21 1.71
N HIS A 201 20.44 5.50 1.53
CA HIS A 201 19.60 6.10 2.58
C HIS A 201 19.31 5.17 3.76
N ARG A 202 19.49 3.85 3.57
CA ARG A 202 19.21 2.91 4.66
C ARG A 202 20.21 3.09 5.80
N ARG A 203 19.68 3.22 7.02
CA ARG A 203 20.46 3.12 8.26
C ARG A 203 19.71 2.28 9.29
N PRO A 204 20.39 1.46 10.08
CA PRO A 204 19.76 0.72 11.16
C PRO A 204 19.28 1.68 12.26
N PRO A 205 18.24 1.30 13.03
CA PRO A 205 17.88 2.05 14.24
C PRO A 205 19.03 2.09 15.25
N ALA A 206 19.23 3.22 15.90
CA ALA A 206 20.29 3.36 16.91
C ALA A 206 20.11 2.40 18.12
N SER A 207 18.87 1.93 18.33
CA SER A 207 18.53 0.97 19.39
C SER A 207 18.84 -0.49 19.04
N THR A 208 19.26 -0.77 17.81
CA THR A 208 19.54 -2.12 17.34
C THR A 208 21.04 -2.31 17.21
N THR A 209 21.62 -3.26 17.96
CA THR A 209 23.02 -3.62 17.80
C THR A 209 23.30 -4.11 16.39
N PRO A 210 24.39 -3.68 15.72
CA PRO A 210 24.83 -4.29 14.47
C PRO A 210 25.02 -5.80 14.67
N LEU A 211 24.55 -6.59 13.70
CA LEU A 211 24.83 -8.04 13.67
C LEU A 211 26.29 -8.29 13.35
#